data_1b81fabe693920b32856b1666fc41a64
#
_entry.id   1b81fabe693920b32856b1666fc41a64
#
_cell.length_a   1.000
_cell.length_b   1.000
_cell.length_c   1.000
_cell.angle_alpha   90.00
_cell.angle_beta   90.00
_cell.angle_gamma   90.00
#
_symmetry.space_group_name_H-M   'P 1'
#
loop_
_entity.id
_entity.type
_entity.pdbx_description
1 polymer ?
#
loop_
_entity_poly.entity_id
_entity_poly.type
_entity_poly.pdbx_seq_one_letter_code
_entity_poly.pdbx_strand_id
1 'polypeptide(L)'
;QQAQDVFFQGMQNATSGQLSGVSKTEVCNWEAQWIQCAQQLNQWDLLADFAKSVNHGELQCHTSWRLNEWNTLRDILPPGHVSEVEETAEIMCVRAYSRLHAGRIRDAEQHWAAAVKRALDRWWSLPETGANCHVPMLHAFHVITEIQESRKVMHELANCTRPGHQNPQHSRTLVQDVLETWRLRTPNDWDPIPWHNQVLSWRGFMHDMIAGAQKSIQEVHPNVASHATGHSLDQLGMRDRAWAVNRFARIARKHNLPEVALSILSTQRPHVEVQEAFVKLSEQSRAYLDIEGEAVSGLNALDSTSLEYFAPHHQAKLFHLRGQFQERLGDVDGAHESYATSVSLCAQLPEVWNTWGEYCQMRADQANAEEEANGSANAGKLNADGTPIEGQAAFWTEQAATCVLQSIKHSPKDHGKRVVKIIHALGFSKHPVAVGRALQRHVDAIPLWVWIDWIPQLLLVLLRPEAPHAKAVLTRLACAHPQAVYYQLRTFLLERRDALARKTQTYNQLENT
;
A
#
# COMPACT_ATOMS: atom_id res chain seq x y z
N GLN A 1 -2.29 -14.99 -13.59
CA GLN A 1 -2.42 -14.92 -15.04
C GLN A 1 -1.83 -16.16 -15.70
N GLN A 2 -0.54 -16.48 -15.55
CA GLN A 2 0.06 -17.69 -16.12
C GLN A 2 -0.69 -18.99 -15.78
N ALA A 3 -1.13 -19.16 -14.53
CA ALA A 3 -1.94 -20.31 -14.13
C ALA A 3 -3.30 -20.34 -14.84
N GLN A 4 -3.93 -19.17 -15.01
CA GLN A 4 -5.19 -19.03 -15.74
C GLN A 4 -5.03 -19.48 -17.20
N ASP A 5 -3.95 -19.07 -17.86
CA ASP A 5 -3.64 -19.44 -19.25
C ASP A 5 -3.42 -20.93 -19.39
N VAL A 6 -2.71 -21.57 -18.44
CA VAL A 6 -2.48 -23.01 -18.43
C VAL A 6 -3.80 -23.79 -18.31
N PHE A 7 -4.68 -23.41 -17.38
CA PHE A 7 -5.98 -24.06 -17.23
C PHE A 7 -6.85 -23.87 -18.47
N PHE A 8 -6.84 -22.68 -19.07
CA PHE A 8 -7.57 -22.40 -20.31
C PHE A 8 -7.09 -23.25 -21.49
N GLN A 9 -5.77 -23.33 -21.69
CA GLN A 9 -5.18 -24.20 -22.71
C GLN A 9 -5.51 -25.68 -22.45
N GLY A 10 -5.46 -26.13 -21.20
CA GLY A 10 -5.85 -27.49 -20.81
C GLY A 10 -7.29 -27.82 -21.22
N MET A 11 -8.23 -26.92 -20.91
CA MET A 11 -9.65 -27.07 -21.30
C MET A 11 -9.82 -27.07 -22.82
N GLN A 12 -9.17 -26.17 -23.56
CA GLN A 12 -9.23 -26.15 -25.03
C GLN A 12 -8.67 -27.44 -25.66
N ASN A 13 -7.52 -27.92 -25.16
CA ASN A 13 -6.90 -29.13 -25.67
C ASN A 13 -7.74 -30.39 -25.35
N ALA A 14 -8.44 -30.43 -24.23
CA ALA A 14 -9.40 -31.49 -23.90
C ALA A 14 -10.63 -31.47 -24.82
N THR A 15 -11.17 -30.27 -25.11
CA THR A 15 -12.34 -30.08 -25.97
C THR A 15 -12.01 -30.40 -27.43
N SER A 16 -10.81 -30.06 -27.91
CA SER A 16 -10.35 -30.32 -29.28
C SER A 16 -9.90 -31.78 -29.52
N GLY A 17 -9.91 -32.62 -28.49
CA GLY A 17 -9.46 -34.01 -28.58
C GLY A 17 -7.95 -34.20 -28.69
N GLN A 18 -7.15 -33.15 -28.47
CA GLN A 18 -5.68 -33.24 -28.50
C GLN A 18 -5.11 -33.94 -27.26
N LEU A 19 -5.85 -33.96 -26.16
CA LEU A 19 -5.53 -34.70 -24.95
C LEU A 19 -6.41 -35.95 -24.86
N SER A 20 -5.86 -37.10 -25.21
CA SER A 20 -6.54 -38.39 -25.05
C SER A 20 -6.41 -38.87 -23.60
N GLY A 21 -7.53 -39.32 -23.00
CA GLY A 21 -7.55 -39.95 -21.67
C GLY A 21 -7.87 -39.03 -20.50
N VAL A 22 -8.18 -37.77 -20.75
CA VAL A 22 -8.62 -36.83 -19.70
C VAL A 22 -10.07 -37.13 -19.29
N SER A 23 -10.30 -37.27 -17.98
CA SER A 23 -11.65 -37.51 -17.45
C SER A 23 -12.47 -36.20 -17.41
N LYS A 24 -13.81 -36.31 -17.45
CA LYS A 24 -14.71 -35.16 -17.28
C LYS A 24 -14.47 -34.44 -15.95
N THR A 25 -14.13 -35.19 -14.89
CA THR A 25 -13.84 -34.61 -13.56
C THR A 25 -12.59 -33.75 -13.56
N GLU A 26 -11.57 -34.10 -14.32
CA GLU A 26 -10.36 -33.26 -14.47
C GLU A 26 -10.66 -31.96 -15.19
N VAL A 27 -11.46 -32.02 -16.27
CA VAL A 27 -11.89 -30.81 -17.00
C VAL A 27 -12.72 -29.90 -16.10
N CYS A 28 -13.66 -30.43 -15.30
CA CYS A 28 -14.42 -29.65 -14.33
C CYS A 28 -13.52 -29.03 -13.24
N ASN A 29 -12.47 -29.74 -12.81
CA ASN A 29 -11.51 -29.15 -11.87
C ASN A 29 -10.71 -28.00 -12.50
N TRP A 30 -10.27 -28.13 -13.75
CA TRP A 30 -9.58 -27.04 -14.46
C TRP A 30 -10.48 -25.84 -14.67
N GLU A 31 -11.75 -26.06 -14.99
CA GLU A 31 -12.76 -25.02 -15.09
C GLU A 31 -12.93 -24.28 -13.74
N ALA A 32 -13.09 -24.99 -12.64
CA ALA A 32 -13.21 -24.43 -11.32
C ALA A 32 -11.97 -23.59 -10.93
N GLN A 33 -10.77 -24.09 -11.24
CA GLN A 33 -9.52 -23.37 -10.97
C GLN A 33 -9.38 -22.12 -11.88
N TRP A 34 -9.79 -22.23 -13.14
CA TRP A 34 -9.80 -21.09 -14.06
C TRP A 34 -10.76 -19.99 -13.58
N ILE A 35 -11.98 -20.36 -13.16
CA ILE A 35 -12.94 -19.43 -12.56
C ILE A 35 -12.34 -18.76 -11.33
N GLN A 36 -11.69 -19.52 -10.45
CA GLN A 36 -11.04 -18.99 -9.27
C GLN A 36 -9.92 -18.00 -9.63
N CYS A 37 -9.08 -18.31 -10.61
CA CYS A 37 -8.06 -17.40 -11.11
C CYS A 37 -8.66 -16.10 -11.65
N ALA A 38 -9.73 -16.19 -12.47
CA ALA A 38 -10.39 -15.01 -13.02
C ALA A 38 -11.05 -14.14 -11.93
N GLN A 39 -11.60 -14.76 -10.86
CA GLN A 39 -12.11 -14.04 -9.70
C GLN A 39 -11.00 -13.30 -8.94
N GLN A 40 -9.83 -13.93 -8.75
CA GLN A 40 -8.67 -13.31 -8.11
C GLN A 40 -8.13 -12.13 -8.94
N LEU A 41 -8.19 -12.25 -10.27
CA LEU A 41 -7.80 -11.19 -11.21
C LEU A 41 -8.90 -10.13 -11.42
N ASN A 42 -10.03 -10.24 -10.71
CA ASN A 42 -11.17 -9.32 -10.83
C ASN A 42 -11.74 -9.19 -12.25
N GLN A 43 -11.69 -10.27 -13.05
CA GLN A 43 -12.11 -10.31 -14.45
C GLN A 43 -13.60 -10.70 -14.57
N TRP A 44 -14.50 -9.88 -14.05
CA TRP A 44 -15.92 -10.20 -13.98
C TRP A 44 -16.63 -10.19 -15.34
N ASP A 45 -16.18 -9.34 -16.28
CA ASP A 45 -16.69 -9.31 -17.66
C ASP A 45 -16.41 -10.64 -18.37
N LEU A 46 -15.17 -11.14 -18.28
CA LEU A 46 -14.75 -12.42 -18.83
C LEU A 46 -15.56 -13.58 -18.22
N LEU A 47 -15.76 -13.55 -16.89
CA LEU A 47 -16.57 -14.54 -16.20
C LEU A 47 -18.06 -14.48 -16.60
N ALA A 48 -18.61 -13.31 -16.90
CA ALA A 48 -19.99 -13.15 -17.36
C ALA A 48 -20.18 -13.76 -18.75
N ASP A 49 -19.26 -13.52 -19.67
CA ASP A 49 -19.31 -14.10 -21.02
C ASP A 49 -19.16 -15.62 -20.97
N PHE A 50 -18.22 -16.12 -20.16
CA PHE A 50 -18.06 -17.55 -19.94
C PHE A 50 -19.33 -18.16 -19.33
N ALA A 51 -19.88 -17.58 -18.26
CA ALA A 51 -21.07 -18.07 -17.60
C ALA A 51 -22.30 -18.15 -18.54
N LYS A 52 -22.42 -17.17 -19.45
CA LYS A 52 -23.46 -17.19 -20.50
C LYS A 52 -23.23 -18.32 -21.52
N SER A 53 -21.99 -18.55 -21.94
CA SER A 53 -21.64 -19.58 -22.93
C SER A 53 -21.88 -21.01 -22.44
N VAL A 54 -21.65 -21.27 -21.15
CA VAL A 54 -21.77 -22.59 -20.50
C VAL A 54 -23.13 -22.75 -19.80
N ASN A 55 -23.95 -21.71 -19.77
CA ASN A 55 -25.24 -21.65 -19.04
C ASN A 55 -25.08 -21.94 -17.53
N HIS A 56 -24.02 -21.37 -16.90
CA HIS A 56 -23.73 -21.57 -15.49
C HIS A 56 -24.50 -20.55 -14.64
N GLY A 57 -25.72 -20.90 -14.20
CA GLY A 57 -26.64 -19.97 -13.52
C GLY A 57 -26.11 -19.31 -12.26
N GLU A 58 -25.40 -20.04 -11.40
CA GLU A 58 -24.81 -19.48 -10.17
C GLU A 58 -23.75 -18.41 -10.50
N LEU A 59 -22.84 -18.71 -11.44
CA LEU A 59 -21.80 -17.76 -11.86
C LEU A 59 -22.43 -16.53 -12.54
N GLN A 60 -23.50 -16.71 -13.33
CA GLN A 60 -24.26 -15.60 -13.90
C GLN A 60 -24.85 -14.70 -12.81
N CYS A 61 -25.38 -15.27 -11.73
CA CYS A 61 -25.86 -14.48 -10.59
C CYS A 61 -24.75 -13.66 -9.95
N HIS A 62 -23.57 -14.26 -9.74
CA HIS A 62 -22.43 -13.60 -9.13
C HIS A 62 -21.81 -12.49 -9.99
N THR A 63 -21.80 -12.64 -11.30
CA THR A 63 -21.30 -11.64 -12.23
C THR A 63 -22.29 -10.50 -12.45
N SER A 64 -23.59 -10.80 -12.65
CA SER A 64 -24.59 -9.80 -13.00
C SER A 64 -24.74 -8.68 -11.97
N TRP A 65 -24.75 -8.97 -10.66
CA TRP A 65 -24.85 -7.91 -9.67
C TRP A 65 -23.58 -7.03 -9.58
N ARG A 66 -22.40 -7.63 -9.81
CA ARG A 66 -21.11 -6.90 -9.80
C ARG A 66 -20.99 -5.98 -11.02
N LEU A 67 -21.50 -6.39 -12.16
CA LEU A 67 -21.51 -5.62 -13.41
C LEU A 67 -22.72 -4.66 -13.51
N ASN A 68 -23.52 -4.54 -12.45
CA ASN A 68 -24.71 -3.70 -12.44
C ASN A 68 -25.81 -4.13 -13.45
N GLU A 69 -25.82 -5.41 -13.86
CA GLU A 69 -26.81 -6.00 -14.76
C GLU A 69 -28.05 -6.51 -13.98
N TRP A 70 -28.75 -5.61 -13.28
CA TRP A 70 -29.87 -5.96 -12.40
C TRP A 70 -31.07 -6.55 -13.14
N ASN A 71 -31.26 -6.25 -14.42
CA ASN A 71 -32.33 -6.83 -15.25
C ASN A 71 -32.05 -8.30 -15.52
N THR A 72 -30.84 -8.62 -16.00
CA THR A 72 -30.39 -10.01 -16.22
C THR A 72 -30.51 -10.83 -14.94
N LEU A 73 -30.11 -10.25 -13.80
CA LEU A 73 -30.22 -10.92 -12.50
C LEU A 73 -31.69 -11.22 -12.12
N ARG A 74 -32.63 -10.33 -12.45
CA ARG A 74 -34.07 -10.55 -12.20
C ARG A 74 -34.65 -11.65 -13.07
N ASP A 75 -34.16 -11.80 -14.29
CA ASP A 75 -34.59 -12.84 -15.21
C ASP A 75 -34.07 -14.22 -14.74
N ILE A 76 -32.84 -14.30 -14.26
CA ILE A 76 -32.24 -15.54 -13.71
C ILE A 76 -32.89 -15.92 -12.36
N LEU A 77 -33.22 -14.94 -11.53
CA LEU A 77 -33.80 -15.13 -10.19
C LEU A 77 -35.20 -14.50 -10.08
N PRO A 78 -36.19 -15.02 -10.81
CA PRO A 78 -37.53 -14.43 -10.83
C PRO A 78 -38.18 -14.47 -9.44
N PRO A 79 -39.03 -13.49 -9.12
CA PRO A 79 -39.79 -13.47 -7.88
C PRO A 79 -40.87 -14.56 -7.86
N GLY A 80 -40.85 -15.39 -6.80
CA GLY A 80 -41.93 -16.37 -6.57
C GLY A 80 -41.85 -17.68 -7.38
N HIS A 81 -40.84 -17.86 -8.22
CA HIS A 81 -40.60 -19.11 -8.95
C HIS A 81 -39.41 -19.86 -8.38
N VAL A 82 -39.44 -21.20 -8.46
CA VAL A 82 -38.28 -22.04 -8.16
C VAL A 82 -37.28 -21.80 -9.28
N SER A 83 -36.10 -21.23 -8.92
CA SER A 83 -35.04 -21.06 -9.90
C SER A 83 -34.28 -22.39 -10.06
N GLU A 84 -33.68 -22.61 -11.21
CA GLU A 84 -32.80 -23.77 -11.44
C GLU A 84 -31.50 -23.67 -10.68
N VAL A 85 -31.20 -22.48 -10.13
CA VAL A 85 -30.00 -22.19 -9.33
C VAL A 85 -30.21 -22.70 -7.90
N GLU A 86 -29.24 -23.45 -7.38
CA GLU A 86 -29.24 -23.93 -6.01
C GLU A 86 -29.34 -22.77 -5.01
N GLU A 87 -30.27 -22.88 -4.06
CA GLU A 87 -30.51 -21.84 -3.08
C GLU A 87 -29.48 -21.87 -1.94
N THR A 88 -28.22 -21.54 -2.22
CA THR A 88 -27.17 -21.38 -1.21
C THR A 88 -27.33 -20.11 -0.37
N ALA A 89 -26.60 -19.98 0.74
CA ALA A 89 -26.59 -18.75 1.54
C ALA A 89 -26.14 -17.55 0.70
N GLU A 90 -25.19 -17.74 -0.20
CA GLU A 90 -24.67 -16.70 -1.11
C GLU A 90 -25.72 -16.24 -2.12
N ILE A 91 -26.45 -17.17 -2.74
CA ILE A 91 -27.55 -16.82 -3.65
C ILE A 91 -28.68 -16.08 -2.92
N MET A 92 -28.97 -16.44 -1.67
CA MET A 92 -29.92 -15.68 -0.86
C MET A 92 -29.42 -14.24 -0.58
N CYS A 93 -28.13 -14.04 -0.38
CA CYS A 93 -27.55 -12.70 -0.28
C CYS A 93 -27.70 -11.91 -1.58
N VAL A 94 -27.46 -12.54 -2.74
CA VAL A 94 -27.63 -11.91 -4.06
C VAL A 94 -29.11 -11.55 -4.31
N ARG A 95 -30.06 -12.40 -3.90
CA ARG A 95 -31.49 -12.06 -3.92
C ARG A 95 -31.80 -10.85 -3.03
N ALA A 96 -31.22 -10.79 -1.82
CA ALA A 96 -31.38 -9.65 -0.92
C ALA A 96 -30.82 -8.36 -1.53
N TYR A 97 -29.65 -8.41 -2.17
CA TYR A 97 -29.06 -7.29 -2.93
C TYR A 97 -30.02 -6.77 -4.01
N SER A 98 -30.54 -7.67 -4.85
CA SER A 98 -31.48 -7.31 -5.92
C SER A 98 -32.76 -6.63 -5.35
N ARG A 99 -33.27 -7.08 -4.21
CA ARG A 99 -34.45 -6.48 -3.57
C ARG A 99 -34.15 -5.12 -2.94
N LEU A 100 -32.99 -4.96 -2.30
CA LEU A 100 -32.54 -3.68 -1.76
C LEU A 100 -32.35 -2.65 -2.88
N HIS A 101 -31.71 -3.04 -3.98
CA HIS A 101 -31.53 -2.18 -5.14
C HIS A 101 -32.88 -1.73 -5.74
N ALA A 102 -33.88 -2.60 -5.72
CA ALA A 102 -35.23 -2.28 -6.17
C ALA A 102 -36.09 -1.52 -5.13
N GLY A 103 -35.53 -1.15 -3.98
CA GLY A 103 -36.23 -0.47 -2.89
C GLY A 103 -37.23 -1.35 -2.12
N ARG A 104 -37.24 -2.67 -2.35
CA ARG A 104 -38.16 -3.63 -1.72
C ARG A 104 -37.59 -4.16 -0.40
N ILE A 105 -37.59 -3.32 0.63
CA ILE A 105 -36.91 -3.59 1.92
C ILE A 105 -37.50 -4.82 2.64
N ARG A 106 -38.84 -5.02 2.59
CA ARG A 106 -39.49 -6.16 3.24
C ARG A 106 -39.15 -7.50 2.58
N ASP A 107 -39.09 -7.53 1.25
CA ASP A 107 -38.71 -8.74 0.51
C ASP A 107 -37.24 -9.08 0.75
N ALA A 108 -36.38 -8.06 0.84
CA ALA A 108 -34.96 -8.23 1.20
C ALA A 108 -34.80 -8.88 2.57
N GLU A 109 -35.67 -8.56 3.55
CA GLU A 109 -35.66 -9.17 4.89
C GLU A 109 -35.90 -10.67 4.85
N GLN A 110 -36.83 -11.12 4.02
CA GLN A 110 -37.12 -12.56 3.89
C GLN A 110 -35.90 -13.31 3.34
N HIS A 111 -35.26 -12.78 2.30
CA HIS A 111 -34.06 -13.39 1.73
C HIS A 111 -32.86 -13.33 2.68
N TRP A 112 -32.70 -12.23 3.41
CA TRP A 112 -31.70 -12.12 4.45
C TRP A 112 -31.90 -13.17 5.55
N ALA A 113 -33.12 -13.35 6.07
CA ALA A 113 -33.42 -14.36 7.09
C ALA A 113 -33.16 -15.78 6.58
N ALA A 114 -33.46 -16.05 5.30
CA ALA A 114 -33.14 -17.32 4.66
C ALA A 114 -31.64 -17.55 4.52
N ALA A 115 -30.85 -16.49 4.19
CA ALA A 115 -29.38 -16.55 4.15
C ALA A 115 -28.79 -16.86 5.53
N VAL A 116 -29.28 -16.17 6.59
CA VAL A 116 -28.86 -16.44 7.99
C VAL A 116 -29.10 -17.90 8.35
N LYS A 117 -30.32 -18.43 8.09
CA LYS A 117 -30.64 -19.82 8.42
C LYS A 117 -29.69 -20.79 7.71
N ARG A 118 -29.50 -20.67 6.38
CA ARG A 118 -28.61 -21.55 5.62
C ARG A 118 -27.15 -21.45 6.07
N ALA A 119 -26.68 -20.24 6.38
CA ALA A 119 -25.33 -20.05 6.89
C ALA A 119 -25.13 -20.72 8.26
N LEU A 120 -26.13 -20.64 9.16
CA LEU A 120 -26.09 -21.30 10.46
C LEU A 120 -26.17 -22.82 10.31
N ASP A 121 -27.05 -23.35 9.45
CA ASP A 121 -27.16 -24.78 9.18
C ASP A 121 -25.81 -25.34 8.68
N ARG A 122 -25.12 -24.61 7.79
CA ARG A 122 -23.78 -24.96 7.32
C ARG A 122 -22.73 -24.85 8.42
N TRP A 123 -22.77 -23.82 9.26
CA TRP A 123 -21.85 -23.67 10.39
C TRP A 123 -21.91 -24.87 11.33
N TRP A 124 -23.12 -25.31 11.67
CA TRP A 124 -23.32 -26.48 12.54
C TRP A 124 -22.90 -27.81 11.94
N SER A 125 -22.78 -27.89 10.61
CA SER A 125 -22.30 -29.09 9.91
C SER A 125 -20.76 -29.15 9.78
N LEU A 126 -20.05 -28.08 10.12
CA LEU A 126 -18.59 -28.04 10.06
C LEU A 126 -17.98 -28.79 11.24
N PRO A 127 -16.82 -29.45 11.04
CA PRO A 127 -16.09 -30.12 12.11
C PRO A 127 -15.60 -29.10 13.15
N GLU A 128 -15.65 -29.44 14.44
CA GLU A 128 -15.15 -28.59 15.53
C GLU A 128 -13.64 -28.34 15.45
N THR A 129 -12.90 -29.29 14.89
CA THR A 129 -11.45 -29.21 14.69
C THR A 129 -11.15 -28.79 13.24
N GLY A 130 -10.41 -27.72 13.08
CA GLY A 130 -10.01 -27.22 11.75
C GLY A 130 -10.48 -25.78 11.51
N ALA A 131 -9.73 -24.84 12.10
CA ALA A 131 -10.08 -23.41 12.02
C ALA A 131 -10.25 -22.91 10.57
N ASN A 132 -9.54 -23.49 9.61
CA ASN A 132 -9.57 -23.04 8.21
C ASN A 132 -10.92 -23.25 7.51
N CYS A 133 -11.74 -24.22 7.92
CA CYS A 133 -13.07 -24.41 7.34
C CYS A 133 -14.10 -23.41 7.84
N HIS A 134 -13.86 -22.76 8.99
CA HIS A 134 -14.75 -21.74 9.56
C HIS A 134 -14.50 -20.34 8.98
N VAL A 135 -13.30 -20.04 8.48
CA VAL A 135 -12.94 -18.71 7.96
C VAL A 135 -13.86 -18.24 6.81
N PRO A 136 -14.18 -19.06 5.79
CA PRO A 136 -15.15 -18.68 4.75
C PRO A 136 -16.55 -18.38 5.33
N MET A 137 -16.95 -19.09 6.36
CA MET A 137 -18.25 -18.85 7.01
C MET A 137 -18.27 -17.53 7.79
N LEU A 138 -17.16 -17.15 8.42
CA LEU A 138 -17.05 -15.82 9.05
C LEU A 138 -17.19 -14.70 8.02
N HIS A 139 -16.63 -14.88 6.83
CA HIS A 139 -16.83 -13.94 5.72
C HIS A 139 -18.31 -13.90 5.28
N ALA A 140 -18.98 -15.05 5.15
CA ALA A 140 -20.40 -15.10 4.84
C ALA A 140 -21.25 -14.37 5.89
N PHE A 141 -20.96 -14.53 7.19
CA PHE A 141 -21.63 -13.79 8.26
C PHE A 141 -21.33 -12.29 8.20
N HIS A 142 -20.11 -11.90 7.81
CA HIS A 142 -19.79 -10.50 7.56
C HIS A 142 -20.71 -9.91 6.48
N VAL A 143 -20.83 -10.56 5.34
CA VAL A 143 -21.72 -10.15 4.23
C VAL A 143 -23.17 -10.07 4.67
N ILE A 144 -23.68 -11.08 5.39
CA ILE A 144 -25.04 -11.13 5.92
C ILE A 144 -25.31 -9.95 6.89
N THR A 145 -24.33 -9.61 7.72
CA THR A 145 -24.43 -8.46 8.64
C THR A 145 -24.52 -7.14 7.87
N GLU A 146 -23.74 -6.96 6.82
CA GLU A 146 -23.80 -5.75 5.99
C GLU A 146 -25.11 -5.61 5.22
N ILE A 147 -25.73 -6.72 4.81
CA ILE A 147 -27.08 -6.68 4.22
C ILE A 147 -28.09 -6.15 5.25
N GLN A 148 -27.99 -6.59 6.51
CA GLN A 148 -28.86 -6.10 7.59
C GLN A 148 -28.68 -4.60 7.83
N GLU A 149 -27.44 -4.12 7.84
CA GLU A 149 -27.14 -2.71 8.00
C GLU A 149 -27.58 -1.88 6.78
N SER A 150 -27.34 -2.39 5.58
CA SER A 150 -27.84 -1.79 4.34
C SER A 150 -29.35 -1.62 4.35
N ARG A 151 -30.09 -2.63 4.86
CA ARG A 151 -31.53 -2.56 5.01
C ARG A 151 -31.95 -1.47 6.00
N LYS A 152 -31.23 -1.29 7.12
CA LYS A 152 -31.47 -0.19 8.06
C LYS A 152 -31.25 1.17 7.39
N VAL A 153 -30.15 1.32 6.67
CA VAL A 153 -29.85 2.55 5.91
C VAL A 153 -30.96 2.85 4.92
N MET A 154 -31.38 1.88 4.11
CA MET A 154 -32.47 2.06 3.14
C MET A 154 -33.79 2.43 3.79
N HIS A 155 -34.10 1.86 4.95
CA HIS A 155 -35.29 2.21 5.73
C HIS A 155 -35.26 3.67 6.18
N GLU A 156 -34.11 4.12 6.71
CA GLU A 156 -33.95 5.52 7.15
C GLU A 156 -34.00 6.50 5.98
N LEU A 157 -33.37 6.19 4.84
CA LEU A 157 -33.47 7.00 3.64
C LEU A 157 -34.92 7.10 3.12
N ALA A 158 -35.67 5.99 3.14
CA ALA A 158 -37.07 5.98 2.79
C ALA A 158 -37.95 6.78 3.78
N ASN A 159 -37.61 6.79 5.06
CA ASN A 159 -38.27 7.63 6.05
C ASN A 159 -38.01 9.13 5.80
N CYS A 160 -36.77 9.51 5.47
CA CYS A 160 -36.41 10.89 5.17
C CYS A 160 -37.16 11.46 3.95
N THR A 161 -37.55 10.60 3.01
CA THR A 161 -38.32 11.03 1.82
C THR A 161 -39.83 11.12 2.05
N ARG A 162 -40.35 10.77 3.24
CA ARG A 162 -41.78 10.87 3.55
C ARG A 162 -42.16 12.29 3.99
N PRO A 163 -43.27 12.85 3.48
CA PRO A 163 -43.80 14.10 3.98
C PRO A 163 -44.13 14.00 5.47
N GLY A 164 -43.72 14.98 6.28
CA GLY A 164 -44.01 15.03 7.71
C GLY A 164 -43.02 14.29 8.62
N HIS A 165 -41.91 13.78 8.09
CA HIS A 165 -40.82 13.22 8.92
C HIS A 165 -40.20 14.29 9.81
N GLN A 166 -40.29 14.10 11.15
CA GLN A 166 -39.95 15.14 12.13
C GLN A 166 -38.43 15.32 12.37
N ASN A 167 -37.60 14.34 12.01
CA ASN A 167 -36.18 14.38 12.37
C ASN A 167 -35.24 13.79 11.30
N PRO A 168 -35.08 14.45 10.13
CA PRO A 168 -34.15 14.00 9.07
C PRO A 168 -32.68 14.02 9.53
N GLN A 169 -32.35 14.83 10.53
CA GLN A 169 -30.99 14.90 11.06
C GLN A 169 -30.59 13.61 11.81
N HIS A 170 -31.52 13.01 12.56
CA HIS A 170 -31.28 11.73 13.25
C HIS A 170 -31.00 10.59 12.26
N SER A 171 -31.82 10.47 11.22
CA SER A 171 -31.60 9.46 10.17
C SER A 171 -30.25 9.65 9.44
N ARG A 172 -29.83 10.89 9.24
CA ARG A 172 -28.52 11.20 8.69
C ARG A 172 -27.38 10.74 9.60
N THR A 173 -27.46 10.99 10.91
CA THR A 173 -26.47 10.53 11.87
C THR A 173 -26.38 9.01 11.86
N LEU A 174 -27.52 8.30 11.83
CA LEU A 174 -27.52 6.83 11.72
C LEU A 174 -26.83 6.32 10.44
N VAL A 175 -27.06 6.97 9.31
CA VAL A 175 -26.36 6.62 8.06
C VAL A 175 -24.86 6.84 8.21
N GLN A 176 -24.44 7.96 8.78
CA GLN A 176 -23.05 8.28 9.03
C GLN A 176 -22.37 7.26 9.94
N ASP A 177 -23.02 6.88 11.05
CA ASP A 177 -22.50 5.88 11.99
C ASP A 177 -22.28 4.51 11.32
N VAL A 178 -23.19 4.11 10.41
CA VAL A 178 -23.03 2.87 9.64
C VAL A 178 -21.85 2.98 8.68
N LEU A 179 -21.69 4.10 7.96
CA LEU A 179 -20.59 4.31 7.04
C LEU A 179 -19.23 4.30 7.77
N GLU A 180 -19.14 4.92 8.94
CA GLU A 180 -17.93 4.89 9.78
C GLU A 180 -17.64 3.46 10.28
N THR A 181 -18.66 2.71 10.69
CA THR A 181 -18.52 1.29 11.05
C THR A 181 -18.00 0.46 9.88
N TRP A 182 -18.50 0.69 8.68
CA TRP A 182 -18.01 -0.01 7.48
C TRP A 182 -16.57 0.31 7.14
N ARG A 183 -16.11 1.55 7.36
CA ARG A 183 -14.70 1.92 7.18
C ARG A 183 -13.78 1.13 8.12
N LEU A 184 -14.19 0.94 9.37
CA LEU A 184 -13.42 0.20 10.37
C LEU A 184 -13.49 -1.32 10.15
N ARG A 185 -14.62 -1.84 9.65
CA ARG A 185 -14.85 -3.26 9.43
C ARG A 185 -14.65 -3.64 7.96
N THR A 186 -13.41 -3.86 7.56
CA THR A 186 -13.04 -4.41 6.26
C THR A 186 -12.42 -5.79 6.45
N PRO A 187 -12.42 -6.68 5.43
CA PRO A 187 -11.59 -7.87 5.46
C PRO A 187 -10.12 -7.49 5.71
N ASN A 188 -9.32 -8.42 6.26
CA ASN A 188 -7.89 -8.17 6.49
C ASN A 188 -7.14 -7.98 5.17
N ASP A 189 -6.06 -7.22 5.18
CA ASP A 189 -5.30 -6.91 3.97
C ASP A 189 -4.83 -8.15 3.18
N TRP A 190 -4.73 -9.30 3.84
CA TRP A 190 -4.28 -10.59 3.26
C TRP A 190 -5.42 -11.57 2.95
N ASP A 191 -6.67 -11.19 3.21
CA ASP A 191 -7.81 -12.02 2.85
C ASP A 191 -7.97 -12.07 1.31
N PRO A 192 -8.60 -13.12 0.75
CA PRO A 192 -8.73 -13.28 -0.70
C PRO A 192 -9.37 -12.07 -1.39
N ILE A 193 -8.86 -11.69 -2.56
CA ILE A 193 -9.37 -10.58 -3.37
C ILE A 193 -10.89 -10.66 -3.63
N PRO A 194 -11.49 -11.83 -3.94
CA PRO A 194 -12.93 -11.95 -4.12
C PRO A 194 -13.76 -11.51 -2.90
N TRP A 195 -13.25 -11.68 -1.69
CA TRP A 195 -13.93 -11.23 -0.47
C TRP A 195 -13.96 -9.71 -0.36
N HIS A 196 -12.82 -9.07 -0.64
CA HIS A 196 -12.75 -7.61 -0.73
C HIS A 196 -13.66 -7.07 -1.83
N ASN A 197 -13.64 -7.71 -3.00
CA ASN A 197 -14.53 -7.34 -4.10
C ASN A 197 -15.99 -7.42 -3.67
N GLN A 198 -16.41 -8.52 -3.04
CA GLN A 198 -17.80 -8.72 -2.63
C GLN A 198 -18.28 -7.61 -1.68
N VAL A 199 -17.49 -7.31 -0.65
CA VAL A 199 -17.84 -6.30 0.35
C VAL A 199 -17.79 -4.88 -0.23
N LEU A 200 -16.67 -4.52 -0.89
CA LEU A 200 -16.46 -3.15 -1.35
C LEU A 200 -17.30 -2.77 -2.57
N SER A 201 -17.59 -3.73 -3.46
CA SER A 201 -18.51 -3.50 -4.58
C SER A 201 -19.93 -3.27 -4.08
N TRP A 202 -20.42 -4.08 -3.13
CA TRP A 202 -21.74 -3.87 -2.56
C TRP A 202 -21.85 -2.52 -1.85
N ARG A 203 -20.85 -2.15 -1.04
CA ARG A 203 -20.78 -0.82 -0.43
C ARG A 203 -20.80 0.29 -1.48
N GLY A 204 -20.12 0.10 -2.62
CA GLY A 204 -20.16 1.04 -3.74
C GLY A 204 -21.58 1.32 -4.22
N PHE A 205 -22.43 0.29 -4.39
CA PHE A 205 -23.85 0.47 -4.74
C PHE A 205 -24.63 1.19 -3.63
N MET A 206 -24.39 0.85 -2.37
CA MET A 206 -25.05 1.53 -1.24
C MET A 206 -24.65 3.01 -1.17
N HIS A 207 -23.39 3.34 -1.39
CA HIS A 207 -22.92 4.73 -1.43
C HIS A 207 -23.60 5.52 -2.57
N ASP A 208 -23.78 4.92 -3.75
CA ASP A 208 -24.51 5.53 -4.85
C ASP A 208 -25.99 5.76 -4.51
N MET A 209 -26.64 4.83 -3.83
CA MET A 209 -28.02 4.98 -3.39
C MET A 209 -28.16 6.08 -2.32
N ILE A 210 -27.20 6.17 -1.37
CA ILE A 210 -27.16 7.23 -0.35
C ILE A 210 -26.98 8.61 -1.01
N ALA A 211 -26.04 8.73 -1.95
CA ALA A 211 -25.81 9.97 -2.68
C ALA A 211 -27.05 10.37 -3.52
N GLY A 212 -27.70 9.42 -4.17
CA GLY A 212 -28.92 9.64 -4.95
C GLY A 212 -30.12 10.08 -4.11
N ALA A 213 -30.25 9.58 -2.88
CA ALA A 213 -31.34 9.91 -1.98
C ALA A 213 -31.36 11.40 -1.57
N GLN A 214 -30.20 12.09 -1.56
CA GLN A 214 -30.10 13.50 -1.19
C GLN A 214 -31.01 14.38 -2.05
N LYS A 215 -31.09 14.12 -3.36
CA LYS A 215 -31.95 14.90 -4.28
C LYS A 215 -33.42 14.79 -3.90
N SER A 216 -33.88 13.56 -3.66
CA SER A 216 -35.26 13.31 -3.26
C SER A 216 -35.59 13.91 -1.88
N ILE A 217 -34.62 13.92 -0.95
CA ILE A 217 -34.81 14.58 0.37
C ILE A 217 -34.89 16.09 0.22
N GLN A 218 -34.09 16.71 -0.64
CA GLN A 218 -34.13 18.15 -0.92
C GLN A 218 -35.45 18.59 -1.56
N GLU A 219 -36.03 17.76 -2.42
CA GLU A 219 -37.35 18.03 -3.02
C GLU A 219 -38.47 18.04 -1.98
N VAL A 220 -38.42 17.14 -0.99
CA VAL A 220 -39.44 17.00 0.06
C VAL A 220 -39.22 17.99 1.22
N HIS A 221 -37.97 18.29 1.54
CA HIS A 221 -37.59 19.13 2.69
C HIS A 221 -36.63 20.28 2.28
N PRO A 222 -37.06 21.26 1.49
CA PRO A 222 -36.17 22.32 0.98
C PRO A 222 -35.51 23.17 2.08
N ASN A 223 -36.18 23.33 3.24
CA ASN A 223 -35.68 24.14 4.35
C ASN A 223 -34.60 23.46 5.21
N VAL A 224 -34.48 22.12 5.14
CA VAL A 224 -33.48 21.37 5.94
C VAL A 224 -32.11 21.41 5.26
N ALA A 225 -32.08 21.59 3.95
CA ALA A 225 -30.85 21.62 3.17
C ALA A 225 -29.96 22.86 3.46
N SER A 226 -30.56 23.98 3.92
CA SER A 226 -29.85 25.26 4.09
C SER A 226 -29.18 25.45 5.46
N HIS A 227 -29.48 24.64 6.47
CA HIS A 227 -29.01 24.84 7.84
C HIS A 227 -28.13 23.69 8.40
N ALA A 228 -27.77 22.71 7.59
CA ALA A 228 -26.97 21.57 8.07
C ALA A 228 -25.47 21.93 8.13
N THR A 229 -24.97 22.18 9.33
CA THR A 229 -23.54 22.16 9.63
C THR A 229 -23.02 20.73 9.47
N GLY A 230 -22.40 20.42 8.34
CA GLY A 230 -21.82 19.09 8.07
C GLY A 230 -21.97 18.66 6.59
N HIS A 231 -21.28 17.60 6.21
CA HIS A 231 -21.32 17.07 4.84
C HIS A 231 -22.73 16.60 4.45
N SER A 232 -23.19 16.93 3.24
CA SER A 232 -24.45 16.39 2.70
C SER A 232 -24.37 14.88 2.47
N LEU A 233 -25.51 14.17 2.39
CA LEU A 233 -25.52 12.72 2.10
C LEU A 233 -24.89 12.43 0.73
N ASP A 234 -25.03 13.32 -0.23
CA ASP A 234 -24.36 13.24 -1.53
C ASP A 234 -22.83 13.26 -1.37
N GLN A 235 -22.28 14.22 -0.62
CA GLN A 235 -20.85 14.27 -0.33
C GLN A 235 -20.36 13.05 0.45
N LEU A 236 -21.12 12.61 1.47
CA LEU A 236 -20.78 11.40 2.22
C LEU A 236 -20.75 10.17 1.31
N GLY A 237 -21.78 9.95 0.49
CA GLY A 237 -21.85 8.83 -0.43
C GLY A 237 -20.72 8.85 -1.46
N MET A 238 -20.44 10.00 -2.07
CA MET A 238 -19.34 10.14 -3.04
C MET A 238 -17.97 9.91 -2.41
N ARG A 239 -17.72 10.48 -1.21
CA ARG A 239 -16.47 10.30 -0.48
C ARG A 239 -16.24 8.84 -0.09
N ASP A 240 -17.26 8.17 0.46
CA ASP A 240 -17.11 6.79 0.91
C ASP A 240 -17.00 5.81 -0.25
N ARG A 241 -17.66 6.11 -1.39
CA ARG A 241 -17.44 5.37 -2.62
C ARG A 241 -15.99 5.49 -3.12
N ALA A 242 -15.45 6.70 -3.17
CA ALA A 242 -14.07 6.93 -3.59
C ALA A 242 -13.07 6.22 -2.65
N TRP A 243 -13.32 6.30 -1.34
CA TRP A 243 -12.54 5.57 -0.34
C TRP A 243 -12.56 4.05 -0.58
N ALA A 244 -13.74 3.47 -0.87
CA ALA A 244 -13.87 2.03 -1.13
C ALA A 244 -13.07 1.58 -2.36
N VAL A 245 -13.12 2.35 -3.45
CA VAL A 245 -12.33 2.10 -4.67
C VAL A 245 -10.83 2.20 -4.38
N ASN A 246 -10.39 3.27 -3.71
CA ASN A 246 -8.99 3.47 -3.34
C ASN A 246 -8.48 2.35 -2.41
N ARG A 247 -9.30 1.94 -1.43
CA ARG A 247 -8.97 0.84 -0.52
C ARG A 247 -8.80 -0.47 -1.27
N PHE A 248 -9.70 -0.78 -2.19
CA PHE A 248 -9.65 -2.01 -2.98
C PHE A 248 -8.41 -2.04 -3.90
N ALA A 249 -8.13 -0.95 -4.59
CA ALA A 249 -6.92 -0.84 -5.42
C ALA A 249 -5.63 -1.03 -4.62
N ARG A 250 -5.55 -0.41 -3.42
CA ARG A 250 -4.41 -0.61 -2.52
C ARG A 250 -4.23 -2.07 -2.11
N ILE A 251 -5.32 -2.79 -1.85
CA ILE A 251 -5.27 -4.21 -1.49
C ILE A 251 -4.82 -5.04 -2.69
N ALA A 252 -5.39 -4.82 -3.89
CA ALA A 252 -4.97 -5.50 -5.10
C ALA A 252 -3.46 -5.33 -5.36
N ARG A 253 -2.94 -4.10 -5.21
CA ARG A 253 -1.51 -3.84 -5.33
C ARG A 253 -0.68 -4.58 -4.27
N LYS A 254 -1.11 -4.62 -3.01
CA LYS A 254 -0.43 -5.39 -1.94
C LYS A 254 -0.41 -6.90 -2.22
N HIS A 255 -1.38 -7.41 -2.95
CA HIS A 255 -1.42 -8.79 -3.43
C HIS A 255 -0.59 -9.02 -4.70
N ASN A 256 0.28 -8.07 -5.08
CA ASN A 256 1.09 -8.11 -6.31
C ASN A 256 0.24 -8.18 -7.60
N LEU A 257 -0.89 -7.48 -7.61
CA LEU A 257 -1.79 -7.35 -8.77
C LEU A 257 -1.93 -5.87 -9.18
N PRO A 258 -0.84 -5.21 -9.62
CA PRO A 258 -0.87 -3.78 -9.91
C PRO A 258 -1.77 -3.44 -11.11
N GLU A 259 -1.85 -4.30 -12.13
CA GLU A 259 -2.76 -4.12 -13.28
C GLU A 259 -4.24 -4.11 -12.84
N VAL A 260 -4.61 -5.02 -11.93
CA VAL A 260 -5.94 -5.06 -11.32
C VAL A 260 -6.21 -3.78 -10.52
N ALA A 261 -5.21 -3.28 -9.79
CA ALA A 261 -5.33 -2.02 -9.05
C ALA A 261 -5.60 -0.84 -10.00
N LEU A 262 -4.91 -0.74 -11.14
CA LEU A 262 -5.14 0.29 -12.15
C LEU A 262 -6.55 0.18 -12.77
N SER A 263 -7.00 -1.04 -13.08
CA SER A 263 -8.35 -1.29 -13.56
C SER A 263 -9.41 -0.82 -12.57
N ILE A 264 -9.24 -1.13 -11.27
CA ILE A 264 -10.16 -0.68 -10.22
C ILE A 264 -10.17 0.86 -10.12
N LEU A 265 -9.00 1.52 -10.13
CA LEU A 265 -8.90 2.98 -10.05
C LEU A 265 -9.52 3.70 -11.24
N SER A 266 -9.55 3.06 -12.42
CA SER A 266 -10.21 3.61 -13.61
C SER A 266 -11.73 3.73 -13.45
N THR A 267 -12.35 2.93 -12.58
CA THR A 267 -13.80 2.97 -12.30
C THR A 267 -14.21 4.17 -11.44
N GLN A 268 -13.25 4.90 -10.88
CA GLN A 268 -13.53 6.04 -10.00
C GLN A 268 -14.07 7.24 -10.78
N ARG A 269 -15.17 7.83 -10.27
CA ARG A 269 -15.80 9.01 -10.85
C ARG A 269 -14.87 10.23 -10.82
N PRO A 270 -14.98 11.17 -11.78
CA PRO A 270 -14.06 12.32 -11.89
C PRO A 270 -14.18 13.34 -10.74
N HIS A 271 -15.34 13.44 -10.11
CA HIS A 271 -15.61 14.45 -9.06
C HIS A 271 -15.43 13.81 -7.68
N VAL A 272 -14.24 13.93 -7.11
CA VAL A 272 -13.86 13.39 -5.79
C VAL A 272 -13.26 14.49 -4.94
N GLU A 273 -13.39 14.38 -3.62
CA GLU A 273 -12.69 15.26 -2.68
C GLU A 273 -11.17 15.19 -2.88
N VAL A 274 -10.50 16.31 -2.61
CA VAL A 274 -9.04 16.45 -2.81
C VAL A 274 -8.24 15.37 -2.10
N GLN A 275 -8.66 14.98 -0.89
CA GLN A 275 -7.99 13.92 -0.13
C GLN A 275 -8.07 12.56 -0.83
N GLU A 276 -9.24 12.18 -1.33
CA GLU A 276 -9.43 10.91 -2.04
C GLU A 276 -8.76 10.93 -3.43
N ALA A 277 -8.73 12.10 -4.08
CA ALA A 277 -7.98 12.29 -5.32
C ALA A 277 -6.46 12.09 -5.11
N PHE A 278 -5.92 12.60 -4.00
CA PHE A 278 -4.53 12.34 -3.62
C PHE A 278 -4.26 10.85 -3.41
N VAL A 279 -5.14 10.15 -2.68
CA VAL A 279 -4.98 8.71 -2.43
C VAL A 279 -5.04 7.94 -3.74
N LYS A 280 -6.00 8.27 -4.63
CA LYS A 280 -6.08 7.68 -5.98
C LYS A 280 -4.77 7.84 -6.74
N LEU A 281 -4.29 9.07 -6.88
CA LEU A 281 -3.07 9.37 -7.63
C LEU A 281 -1.85 8.68 -7.03
N SER A 282 -1.75 8.65 -5.69
CA SER A 282 -0.67 7.98 -4.97
C SER A 282 -0.68 6.46 -5.19
N GLU A 283 -1.84 5.78 -5.10
CA GLU A 283 -1.93 4.34 -5.33
C GLU A 283 -1.78 3.99 -6.83
N GLN A 284 -2.25 4.83 -7.74
CA GLN A 284 -2.04 4.70 -9.18
C GLN A 284 -0.55 4.80 -9.54
N SER A 285 0.14 5.80 -9.02
CA SER A 285 1.59 5.96 -9.22
C SER A 285 2.38 4.77 -8.67
N ARG A 286 2.02 4.29 -7.47
CA ARG A 286 2.66 3.10 -6.91
C ARG A 286 2.39 1.84 -7.74
N ALA A 287 1.19 1.68 -8.28
CA ALA A 287 0.88 0.56 -9.16
C ALA A 287 1.71 0.60 -10.45
N TYR A 288 1.90 1.78 -11.06
CA TYR A 288 2.82 1.93 -12.20
C TYR A 288 4.28 1.65 -11.83
N LEU A 289 4.71 1.99 -10.60
CA LEU A 289 6.06 1.62 -10.13
C LEU A 289 6.22 0.10 -9.96
N ASP A 290 5.15 -0.62 -9.61
CA ASP A 290 5.21 -2.08 -9.45
C ASP A 290 5.18 -2.83 -10.80
N ILE A 291 4.87 -2.15 -11.93
CA ILE A 291 4.86 -2.73 -13.29
C ILE A 291 6.15 -2.34 -14.01
N GLU A 292 6.86 -3.32 -14.55
CA GLU A 292 8.05 -3.08 -15.36
C GLU A 292 7.68 -2.41 -16.70
N GLY A 293 8.41 -1.36 -17.07
CA GLY A 293 8.21 -0.63 -18.33
C GLY A 293 7.18 0.50 -18.29
N GLU A 294 6.33 0.61 -17.25
CA GLU A 294 5.26 1.60 -17.16
C GLU A 294 5.68 2.91 -16.46
N ALA A 295 6.98 3.16 -16.31
CA ALA A 295 7.48 4.37 -15.64
C ALA A 295 7.04 5.67 -16.36
N VAL A 296 6.98 5.66 -17.70
CA VAL A 296 6.51 6.81 -18.50
C VAL A 296 5.03 7.09 -18.23
N SER A 297 4.21 6.06 -18.20
CA SER A 297 2.76 6.20 -17.91
C SER A 297 2.52 6.75 -16.51
N GLY A 298 3.31 6.30 -15.53
CA GLY A 298 3.26 6.81 -14.16
C GLY A 298 3.68 8.28 -14.04
N LEU A 299 4.75 8.68 -14.72
CA LEU A 299 5.20 10.07 -14.76
C LEU A 299 4.16 10.98 -15.43
N ASN A 300 3.61 10.56 -16.57
CA ASN A 300 2.56 11.30 -17.28
C ASN A 300 1.29 11.48 -16.41
N ALA A 301 0.91 10.48 -15.61
CA ALA A 301 -0.21 10.59 -14.69
C ALA A 301 0.00 11.67 -13.62
N LEU A 302 1.24 11.82 -13.11
CA LEU A 302 1.60 12.86 -12.16
C LEU A 302 1.64 14.25 -12.84
N ASP A 303 2.26 14.35 -14.02
CA ASP A 303 2.45 15.61 -14.74
C ASP A 303 1.14 16.16 -15.32
N SER A 304 0.17 15.30 -15.64
CA SER A 304 -1.17 15.71 -16.10
C SER A 304 -2.06 16.24 -14.98
N THR A 305 -1.66 16.06 -13.72
CA THR A 305 -2.46 16.48 -12.56
C THR A 305 -1.86 17.74 -11.93
N SER A 306 -2.68 18.79 -11.70
CA SER A 306 -2.21 19.96 -10.95
C SER A 306 -2.01 19.59 -9.49
N LEU A 307 -0.76 19.65 -9.01
CA LEU A 307 -0.39 19.28 -7.64
C LEU A 307 -0.66 20.40 -6.62
N GLU A 308 -0.91 21.62 -7.07
CA GLU A 308 -1.07 22.83 -6.22
C GLU A 308 -2.26 22.74 -5.26
N TYR A 309 -3.28 21.98 -5.63
CA TYR A 309 -4.48 21.79 -4.80
C TYR A 309 -4.27 20.87 -3.60
N PHE A 310 -3.17 20.11 -3.56
CA PHE A 310 -2.90 19.22 -2.46
C PHE A 310 -2.16 19.92 -1.32
N ALA A 311 -2.34 19.44 -0.09
CA ALA A 311 -1.60 19.93 1.06
C ALA A 311 -0.07 19.68 0.89
N PRO A 312 0.82 20.54 1.43
CA PRO A 312 2.26 20.44 1.21
C PRO A 312 2.86 19.05 1.51
N HIS A 313 2.37 18.37 2.56
CA HIS A 313 2.83 17.02 2.87
C HIS A 313 2.37 15.95 1.86
N HIS A 314 1.24 16.18 1.18
CA HIS A 314 0.77 15.33 0.07
C HIS A 314 1.58 15.61 -1.21
N GLN A 315 1.83 16.88 -1.51
CA GLN A 315 2.70 17.28 -2.62
C GLN A 315 4.09 16.63 -2.47
N ALA A 316 4.68 16.71 -1.27
CA ALA A 316 5.97 16.09 -0.98
C ALA A 316 5.98 14.58 -1.32
N LYS A 317 4.93 13.84 -0.97
CA LYS A 317 4.81 12.41 -1.32
C LYS A 317 4.68 12.18 -2.83
N LEU A 318 4.00 13.05 -3.56
CA LEU A 318 3.88 12.94 -5.02
C LEU A 318 5.19 13.28 -5.72
N PHE A 319 5.93 14.32 -5.27
CA PHE A 319 7.27 14.61 -5.77
C PHE A 319 8.26 13.48 -5.48
N HIS A 320 8.12 12.80 -4.34
CA HIS A 320 8.90 11.59 -4.05
C HIS A 320 8.64 10.49 -5.09
N LEU A 321 7.38 10.19 -5.42
CA LEU A 321 7.03 9.21 -6.45
C LEU A 321 7.51 9.66 -7.83
N ARG A 322 7.42 10.96 -8.15
CA ARG A 322 7.97 11.53 -9.38
C ARG A 322 9.47 11.28 -9.50
N GLY A 323 10.22 11.53 -8.44
CA GLY A 323 11.67 11.23 -8.38
C GLY A 323 11.96 9.76 -8.65
N GLN A 324 11.17 8.83 -8.12
CA GLN A 324 11.32 7.39 -8.38
C GLN A 324 11.07 7.01 -9.84
N PHE A 325 10.11 7.65 -10.53
CA PHE A 325 9.90 7.45 -11.96
C PHE A 325 11.08 7.98 -12.78
N GLN A 326 11.54 9.20 -12.49
CA GLN A 326 12.67 9.82 -13.17
C GLN A 326 13.96 9.03 -12.98
N GLU A 327 14.18 8.49 -11.77
CA GLU A 327 15.27 7.55 -11.48
C GLU A 327 15.22 6.31 -12.40
N ARG A 328 14.05 5.68 -12.56
CA ARG A 328 13.88 4.52 -13.45
C ARG A 328 14.07 4.86 -14.93
N LEU A 329 13.74 6.08 -15.33
CA LEU A 329 13.93 6.57 -16.69
C LEU A 329 15.36 7.05 -16.97
N GLY A 330 16.22 7.09 -15.95
CA GLY A 330 17.61 7.56 -16.06
C GLY A 330 17.75 9.08 -16.14
N ASP A 331 16.71 9.85 -15.83
CA ASP A 331 16.76 11.31 -15.72
C ASP A 331 17.36 11.71 -14.38
N VAL A 332 18.68 11.94 -14.38
CA VAL A 332 19.46 12.19 -13.16
C VAL A 332 19.11 13.53 -12.52
N ASP A 333 19.04 14.57 -13.32
CA ASP A 333 18.82 15.94 -12.82
C ASP A 333 17.38 16.10 -12.35
N GLY A 334 16.42 15.59 -13.11
CA GLY A 334 15.02 15.59 -12.74
C GLY A 334 14.73 14.80 -11.46
N ALA A 335 15.32 13.61 -11.31
CA ALA A 335 15.16 12.81 -10.09
C ALA A 335 15.69 13.53 -8.85
N HIS A 336 16.89 14.11 -8.95
CA HIS A 336 17.50 14.87 -7.86
C HIS A 336 16.66 16.09 -7.46
N GLU A 337 16.20 16.86 -8.44
CA GLU A 337 15.33 18.03 -8.24
C GLU A 337 13.99 17.64 -7.59
N SER A 338 13.38 16.56 -8.05
CA SER A 338 12.10 16.07 -7.48
C SER A 338 12.26 15.63 -6.03
N TYR A 339 13.33 14.91 -5.68
CA TYR A 339 13.61 14.55 -4.28
C TYR A 339 13.92 15.78 -3.42
N ALA A 340 14.73 16.73 -3.93
CA ALA A 340 15.02 17.98 -3.23
C ALA A 340 13.75 18.81 -2.99
N THR A 341 12.87 18.92 -3.98
CA THR A 341 11.57 19.58 -3.85
C THR A 341 10.70 18.89 -2.81
N SER A 342 10.65 17.56 -2.81
CA SER A 342 9.88 16.78 -1.84
C SER A 342 10.28 17.10 -0.40
N VAL A 343 11.59 17.12 -0.09
CA VAL A 343 12.07 17.42 1.27
C VAL A 343 11.97 18.90 1.63
N SER A 344 12.01 19.81 0.65
CA SER A 344 11.76 21.25 0.87
C SER A 344 10.31 21.52 1.28
N LEU A 345 9.35 20.80 0.69
CA LEU A 345 7.93 20.89 1.04
C LEU A 345 7.62 20.26 2.39
N CYS A 346 8.26 19.12 2.72
CA CYS A 346 8.05 18.43 3.99
C CYS A 346 9.30 17.65 4.43
N ALA A 347 10.19 18.30 5.18
CA ALA A 347 11.41 17.69 5.70
C ALA A 347 11.16 16.55 6.71
N GLN A 348 9.94 16.43 7.27
CA GLN A 348 9.60 15.45 8.30
C GLN A 348 9.26 14.06 7.76
N LEU A 349 9.43 13.80 6.47
CA LEU A 349 9.17 12.50 5.83
C LEU A 349 10.45 11.65 5.77
N PRO A 350 10.68 10.73 6.73
CA PRO A 350 11.92 9.96 6.80
C PRO A 350 12.09 9.00 5.61
N GLU A 351 10.98 8.54 5.02
CA GLU A 351 10.98 7.66 3.85
C GLU A 351 11.59 8.35 2.62
N VAL A 352 11.29 9.63 2.40
CA VAL A 352 11.84 10.40 1.28
C VAL A 352 13.36 10.54 1.41
N TRP A 353 13.83 10.94 2.59
CA TRP A 353 15.25 11.02 2.89
C TRP A 353 15.96 9.69 2.67
N ASN A 354 15.30 8.58 3.04
CA ASN A 354 15.87 7.27 2.82
C ASN A 354 16.04 6.93 1.35
N THR A 355 14.97 7.06 0.55
CA THR A 355 14.99 6.73 -0.89
C THR A 355 15.97 7.63 -1.63
N TRP A 356 15.96 8.93 -1.33
CA TRP A 356 16.93 9.86 -1.90
C TRP A 356 18.37 9.51 -1.52
N GLY A 357 18.60 9.08 -0.27
CA GLY A 357 19.92 8.62 0.18
C GLY A 357 20.39 7.36 -0.54
N GLU A 358 19.50 6.41 -0.81
CA GLU A 358 19.81 5.21 -1.60
C GLU A 358 20.12 5.57 -3.06
N TYR A 359 19.36 6.48 -3.65
CA TYR A 359 19.65 7.04 -4.98
C TYR A 359 21.02 7.72 -5.02
N CYS A 360 21.33 8.61 -4.07
CA CYS A 360 22.63 9.29 -4.00
C CYS A 360 23.78 8.29 -3.82
N GLN A 361 23.59 7.22 -3.06
CA GLN A 361 24.60 6.17 -2.91
C GLN A 361 24.85 5.44 -4.23
N MET A 362 23.80 5.05 -4.95
CA MET A 362 23.92 4.44 -6.27
C MET A 362 24.67 5.36 -7.25
N ARG A 363 24.38 6.65 -7.24
CA ARG A 363 25.08 7.65 -8.06
C ARG A 363 26.56 7.81 -7.67
N ALA A 364 26.87 7.78 -6.36
CA ALA A 364 28.22 7.80 -5.86
C ALA A 364 29.02 6.59 -6.35
N ASP A 365 28.42 5.41 -6.31
CA ASP A 365 29.05 4.16 -6.77
C ASP A 365 29.30 4.17 -8.28
N GLN A 366 28.35 4.68 -9.07
CA GLN A 366 28.51 4.87 -10.52
C GLN A 366 29.63 5.89 -10.83
N ALA A 367 29.62 7.06 -10.20
CA ALA A 367 30.65 8.08 -10.39
C ALA A 367 32.05 7.58 -9.96
N ASN A 368 32.14 6.79 -8.90
CA ASN A 368 33.40 6.13 -8.52
C ASN A 368 33.90 5.15 -9.57
N ALA A 369 33.00 4.38 -10.20
CA ALA A 369 33.37 3.45 -11.28
C ALA A 369 33.80 4.20 -12.54
N GLU A 370 33.15 5.30 -12.90
CA GLU A 370 33.52 6.16 -14.01
C GLU A 370 34.88 6.86 -13.80
N GLU A 371 35.15 7.35 -12.57
CA GLU A 371 36.42 7.94 -12.19
C GLU A 371 37.57 6.90 -12.26
N GLU A 372 37.33 5.65 -11.90
CA GLU A 372 38.29 4.56 -12.04
C GLU A 372 38.54 4.19 -13.51
N ALA A 373 37.47 4.10 -14.33
CA ALA A 373 37.57 3.73 -15.73
C ALA A 373 38.29 4.80 -16.56
N ASN A 374 38.07 6.08 -16.23
CA ASN A 374 38.70 7.22 -16.97
C ASN A 374 40.13 7.52 -16.50
N GLY A 375 40.69 6.72 -15.57
CA GLY A 375 42.06 6.87 -15.08
C GLY A 375 42.30 8.26 -14.53
N SER A 376 41.91 8.52 -13.30
CA SER A 376 42.32 9.66 -12.45
C SER A 376 42.90 10.92 -13.14
N ALA A 377 42.22 11.44 -14.15
CA ALA A 377 42.65 12.67 -14.84
C ALA A 377 42.61 13.92 -13.93
N ASN A 378 41.93 13.81 -12.77
CA ASN A 378 41.79 14.89 -11.79
C ASN A 378 42.46 14.62 -10.42
N ALA A 379 43.09 13.46 -10.23
CA ALA A 379 43.82 13.20 -9.00
C ALA A 379 44.96 14.20 -8.81
N GLY A 380 44.80 15.10 -7.85
CA GLY A 380 45.81 16.07 -7.47
C GLY A 380 45.62 17.49 -7.98
N LYS A 381 44.53 17.83 -8.69
CA LYS A 381 44.20 19.23 -8.98
C LYS A 381 43.67 19.91 -7.71
N LEU A 382 44.27 21.01 -7.31
CA LEU A 382 43.86 21.87 -6.22
C LEU A 382 43.10 23.09 -6.77
N ASN A 383 42.07 23.52 -6.07
CA ASN A 383 41.44 24.82 -6.31
C ASN A 383 42.40 25.96 -5.99
N ALA A 384 42.07 27.18 -6.38
CA ALA A 384 42.84 28.38 -6.06
C ALA A 384 43.09 28.58 -4.55
N ASP A 385 42.27 27.99 -3.69
CA ASP A 385 42.32 28.02 -2.23
C ASP A 385 43.08 26.81 -1.62
N GLY A 386 43.79 26.01 -2.45
CA GLY A 386 44.55 24.84 -1.99
C GLY A 386 43.69 23.64 -1.53
N THR A 387 42.38 23.67 -1.76
CA THR A 387 41.49 22.54 -1.48
C THR A 387 41.46 21.57 -2.67
N PRO A 388 41.44 20.24 -2.47
CA PRO A 388 41.28 19.29 -3.55
C PRO A 388 39.99 19.56 -4.32
N ILE A 389 40.08 19.52 -5.67
CA ILE A 389 38.85 19.52 -6.50
C ILE A 389 38.14 18.20 -6.20
N GLU A 390 37.08 18.27 -5.42
CA GLU A 390 36.29 17.10 -5.12
C GLU A 390 35.53 16.67 -6.36
N GLY A 391 35.69 15.39 -6.75
CA GLY A 391 34.99 14.80 -7.86
C GLY A 391 33.48 14.69 -7.60
N GLN A 392 32.72 14.39 -8.64
CA GLN A 392 31.27 14.19 -8.57
C GLN A 392 30.90 13.07 -7.58
N ALA A 393 31.76 12.04 -7.47
CA ALA A 393 31.60 10.95 -6.52
C ALA A 393 31.61 11.41 -5.05
N ALA A 394 32.48 12.37 -4.70
CA ALA A 394 32.52 12.93 -3.33
C ALA A 394 31.25 13.71 -2.99
N PHE A 395 30.71 14.48 -3.96
CA PHE A 395 29.44 15.21 -3.79
C PHE A 395 28.28 14.24 -3.49
N TRP A 396 28.11 13.19 -4.32
CA TRP A 396 27.05 12.21 -4.12
C TRP A 396 27.22 11.43 -2.81
N THR A 397 28.44 11.12 -2.41
CA THR A 397 28.74 10.46 -1.11
C THR A 397 28.34 11.35 0.08
N GLU A 398 28.66 12.65 0.05
CA GLU A 398 28.26 13.60 1.10
C GLU A 398 26.73 13.72 1.18
N GLN A 399 26.07 13.80 0.01
CA GLN A 399 24.62 13.90 -0.06
C GLN A 399 23.94 12.63 0.46
N ALA A 400 24.45 11.44 0.09
CA ALA A 400 23.94 10.16 0.61
C ALA A 400 24.04 10.09 2.16
N ALA A 401 25.20 10.45 2.71
CA ALA A 401 25.41 10.50 4.15
C ALA A 401 24.46 11.51 4.83
N THR A 402 24.28 12.68 4.25
CA THR A 402 23.33 13.70 4.74
C THR A 402 21.90 13.16 4.77
N CYS A 403 21.44 12.52 3.71
CA CYS A 403 20.10 11.95 3.62
C CYS A 403 19.87 10.86 4.67
N VAL A 404 20.85 9.96 4.88
CA VAL A 404 20.74 8.93 5.92
C VAL A 404 20.64 9.56 7.32
N LEU A 405 21.46 10.57 7.63
CA LEU A 405 21.44 11.26 8.92
C LEU A 405 20.10 11.99 9.16
N GLN A 406 19.56 12.66 8.14
CA GLN A 406 18.25 13.29 8.21
C GLN A 406 17.11 12.27 8.39
N SER A 407 17.17 11.13 7.69
CA SER A 407 16.22 10.03 7.88
C SER A 407 16.20 9.52 9.32
N ILE A 408 17.37 9.34 9.94
CA ILE A 408 17.51 8.94 11.35
C ILE A 408 16.97 10.03 12.29
N LYS A 409 17.28 11.30 12.04
CA LYS A 409 16.79 12.42 12.83
C LYS A 409 15.26 12.44 12.92
N HIS A 410 14.57 12.23 11.80
CA HIS A 410 13.11 12.31 11.73
C HIS A 410 12.39 11.03 12.19
N SER A 411 13.04 9.85 12.12
CA SER A 411 12.52 8.59 12.67
C SER A 411 13.62 7.75 13.32
N PRO A 412 14.09 8.15 14.53
CA PRO A 412 15.18 7.44 15.21
C PRO A 412 14.83 5.99 15.57
N LYS A 413 13.57 5.69 15.86
CA LYS A 413 13.11 4.32 16.23
C LYS A 413 13.19 3.36 15.06
N ASP A 414 12.70 3.77 13.89
CA ASP A 414 12.61 2.90 12.71
C ASP A 414 13.91 2.90 11.90
N HIS A 415 14.56 4.08 11.81
CA HIS A 415 15.72 4.28 10.95
C HIS A 415 17.06 4.32 11.73
N GLY A 416 17.04 4.23 13.06
CA GLY A 416 18.25 4.26 13.89
C GLY A 416 19.30 3.22 13.51
N LYS A 417 18.86 2.01 13.11
CA LYS A 417 19.76 0.95 12.64
C LYS A 417 20.60 1.34 11.42
N ARG A 418 20.22 2.37 10.67
CA ARG A 418 20.95 2.87 9.49
C ARG A 418 22.23 3.62 9.83
N VAL A 419 22.47 3.92 11.11
CA VAL A 419 23.77 4.43 11.60
C VAL A 419 24.93 3.57 11.11
N VAL A 420 24.72 2.26 10.96
CA VAL A 420 25.74 1.36 10.42
C VAL A 420 26.24 1.78 9.03
N LYS A 421 25.36 2.31 8.17
CA LYS A 421 25.75 2.81 6.83
C LYS A 421 26.75 3.98 6.96
N ILE A 422 26.54 4.87 7.92
CA ILE A 422 27.45 6.00 8.17
C ILE A 422 28.78 5.52 8.73
N ILE A 423 28.77 4.62 9.71
CA ILE A 423 29.98 4.05 10.31
C ILE A 423 30.79 3.28 9.26
N HIS A 424 30.12 2.48 8.42
CA HIS A 424 30.75 1.78 7.32
C HIS A 424 31.35 2.75 6.31
N ALA A 425 30.59 3.78 5.90
CA ALA A 425 31.05 4.78 4.94
C ALA A 425 32.27 5.57 5.48
N LEU A 426 32.31 5.91 6.78
CA LEU A 426 33.49 6.52 7.41
C LEU A 426 34.72 5.62 7.31
N GLY A 427 34.56 4.30 7.41
CA GLY A 427 35.70 3.38 7.45
C GLY A 427 36.11 2.82 6.08
N PHE A 428 35.25 2.80 5.09
CA PHE A 428 35.47 2.07 3.84
C PHE A 428 35.16 2.87 2.57
N SER A 429 34.53 4.05 2.67
CA SER A 429 34.30 4.89 1.50
C SER A 429 35.61 5.41 0.91
N LYS A 430 35.63 5.65 -0.41
CA LYS A 430 36.73 6.36 -1.08
C LYS A 430 36.80 7.84 -0.70
N HIS A 431 35.69 8.40 -0.21
CA HIS A 431 35.55 9.80 0.17
C HIS A 431 35.18 9.98 1.66
N PRO A 432 35.98 9.49 2.60
CA PRO A 432 35.63 9.52 4.04
C PRO A 432 35.53 10.94 4.58
N VAL A 433 36.24 11.90 4.00
CA VAL A 433 36.19 13.33 4.39
C VAL A 433 34.81 13.91 4.10
N ALA A 434 34.20 13.57 2.96
CA ALA A 434 32.83 14.00 2.62
C ALA A 434 31.79 13.45 3.61
N VAL A 435 31.89 12.16 3.97
CA VAL A 435 31.04 11.55 5.01
C VAL A 435 31.25 12.21 6.38
N GLY A 436 32.51 12.53 6.72
CA GLY A 436 32.86 13.22 7.95
C GLY A 436 32.24 14.61 8.07
N ARG A 437 32.22 15.39 6.97
CA ARG A 437 31.54 16.70 6.91
C ARG A 437 30.04 16.58 7.12
N ALA A 438 29.40 15.63 6.46
CA ALA A 438 27.96 15.37 6.66
C ALA A 438 27.66 15.00 8.11
N LEU A 439 28.45 14.11 8.70
CA LEU A 439 28.30 13.72 10.10
C LEU A 439 28.46 14.91 11.05
N GLN A 440 29.49 15.72 10.88
CA GLN A 440 29.76 16.89 11.71
C GLN A 440 28.61 17.90 11.70
N ARG A 441 27.94 18.09 10.54
CA ARG A 441 26.81 19.02 10.41
C ARG A 441 25.54 18.51 11.12
N HIS A 442 25.33 17.19 11.18
CA HIS A 442 24.03 16.62 11.55
C HIS A 442 24.05 15.76 12.81
N VAL A 443 25.22 15.39 13.35
CA VAL A 443 25.34 14.50 14.51
C VAL A 443 24.63 15.04 15.76
N ASP A 444 24.59 16.36 15.93
CA ASP A 444 23.97 17.00 17.10
C ASP A 444 22.45 16.86 17.12
N ALA A 445 21.85 16.68 15.95
CA ALA A 445 20.40 16.53 15.81
C ALA A 445 19.92 15.07 16.00
N ILE A 446 20.85 14.11 16.14
CA ILE A 446 20.52 12.70 16.32
C ILE A 446 20.54 12.34 17.80
N PRO A 447 19.51 11.67 18.35
CA PRO A 447 19.50 11.23 19.73
C PRO A 447 20.67 10.29 20.03
N LEU A 448 21.38 10.52 21.16
CA LEU A 448 22.58 9.78 21.50
C LEU A 448 22.34 8.27 21.70
N TRP A 449 21.15 7.88 22.17
CA TRP A 449 20.81 6.48 22.39
C TRP A 449 20.87 5.63 21.11
N VAL A 450 20.70 6.23 19.93
CA VAL A 450 20.80 5.54 18.64
C VAL A 450 22.20 4.97 18.37
N TRP A 451 23.23 5.56 18.97
CA TRP A 451 24.63 5.17 18.83
C TRP A 451 25.08 4.08 19.81
N ILE A 452 24.28 3.76 20.84
CA ILE A 452 24.68 2.83 21.91
C ILE A 452 24.99 1.45 21.36
N ASP A 453 24.14 0.90 20.51
CA ASP A 453 24.31 -0.43 19.93
C ASP A 453 25.53 -0.52 18.99
N TRP A 454 26.08 0.61 18.58
CA TRP A 454 27.17 0.71 17.61
C TRP A 454 28.52 1.12 18.24
N ILE A 455 28.63 1.15 19.57
CA ILE A 455 29.88 1.49 20.28
C ILE A 455 31.05 0.62 19.79
N PRO A 456 30.96 -0.72 19.68
CA PRO A 456 32.07 -1.54 19.22
C PRO A 456 32.60 -1.12 17.84
N GLN A 457 31.71 -0.82 16.90
CA GLN A 457 32.07 -0.38 15.56
C GLN A 457 32.72 1.01 15.58
N LEU A 458 32.22 1.94 16.38
CA LEU A 458 32.82 3.26 16.58
C LEU A 458 34.23 3.16 17.17
N LEU A 459 34.47 2.21 18.10
CA LEU A 459 35.80 1.95 18.65
C LEU A 459 36.78 1.44 17.60
N LEU A 460 36.32 0.64 16.61
CA LEU A 460 37.14 0.19 15.49
C LEU A 460 37.54 1.36 14.57
N VAL A 461 36.64 2.32 14.35
CA VAL A 461 36.93 3.52 13.54
C VAL A 461 38.02 4.39 14.17
N LEU A 462 38.18 4.35 15.50
CA LEU A 462 39.27 5.09 16.20
C LEU A 462 40.70 4.69 15.74
N LEU A 463 40.83 3.56 15.04
CA LEU A 463 42.11 3.07 14.53
C LEU A 463 42.44 3.58 13.12
N ARG A 464 41.55 4.40 12.54
CA ARG A 464 41.62 4.89 11.18
C ARG A 464 41.84 6.41 11.16
N PRO A 465 42.18 7.01 10.01
CA PRO A 465 42.31 8.46 9.85
C PRO A 465 41.07 9.24 10.26
N GLU A 466 39.88 8.63 10.17
CA GLU A 466 38.59 9.24 10.52
C GLU A 466 38.28 9.22 12.01
N ALA A 467 39.24 8.79 12.84
CA ALA A 467 39.13 8.76 14.30
C ALA A 467 38.52 10.02 14.94
N PRO A 468 38.81 11.27 14.49
CA PRO A 468 38.24 12.47 15.12
C PRO A 468 36.72 12.47 15.17
N HIS A 469 36.03 11.98 14.13
CA HIS A 469 34.58 11.95 14.07
C HIS A 469 33.99 10.91 15.05
N ALA A 470 34.55 9.69 15.06
CA ALA A 470 34.13 8.64 15.98
C ALA A 470 34.42 9.03 17.43
N LYS A 471 35.55 9.68 17.70
CA LYS A 471 35.93 10.21 19.03
C LYS A 471 34.93 11.24 19.53
N ALA A 472 34.50 12.17 18.68
CA ALA A 472 33.50 13.19 19.06
C ALA A 472 32.18 12.55 19.49
N VAL A 473 31.65 11.56 18.72
CA VAL A 473 30.45 10.82 19.07
C VAL A 473 30.61 10.04 20.37
N LEU A 474 31.70 9.28 20.52
CA LEU A 474 31.96 8.47 21.70
C LEU A 474 32.15 9.33 22.96
N THR A 475 32.79 10.50 22.84
CA THR A 475 32.95 11.43 23.97
C THR A 475 31.59 11.93 24.46
N ARG A 476 30.72 12.37 23.56
CA ARG A 476 29.35 12.80 23.91
C ARG A 476 28.54 11.66 24.53
N LEU A 477 28.68 10.45 23.94
CA LEU A 477 27.99 9.26 24.44
C LEU A 477 28.46 8.87 25.83
N ALA A 478 29.79 8.95 26.10
CA ALA A 478 30.37 8.68 27.41
C ALA A 478 29.93 9.70 28.48
N CYS A 479 29.76 10.97 28.11
CA CYS A 479 29.21 11.99 29.01
C CYS A 479 27.72 11.75 29.34
N ALA A 480 26.91 11.35 28.35
CA ALA A 480 25.47 11.18 28.54
C ALA A 480 25.08 9.77 29.05
N HIS A 481 25.80 8.73 28.61
CA HIS A 481 25.52 7.32 28.93
C HIS A 481 26.78 6.56 29.35
N PRO A 482 27.44 6.95 30.47
CA PRO A 482 28.74 6.41 30.88
C PRO A 482 28.72 4.90 31.11
N GLN A 483 27.62 4.36 31.63
CA GLN A 483 27.48 2.92 31.88
C GLN A 483 27.48 2.09 30.59
N ALA A 484 26.87 2.58 29.50
CA ALA A 484 26.85 1.91 28.21
C ALA A 484 28.25 1.85 27.57
N VAL A 485 29.06 2.87 27.78
CA VAL A 485 30.40 3.00 27.15
C VAL A 485 31.49 2.30 27.94
N TYR A 486 31.40 2.33 29.29
CA TYR A 486 32.50 1.95 30.20
C TYR A 486 33.07 0.56 29.91
N TYR A 487 32.25 -0.47 29.91
CA TYR A 487 32.75 -1.85 29.77
C TYR A 487 33.33 -2.11 28.39
N GLN A 488 32.68 -1.62 27.34
CA GLN A 488 33.12 -1.80 25.96
C GLN A 488 34.43 -1.05 25.68
N LEU A 489 34.57 0.18 26.17
CA LEU A 489 35.81 0.97 26.07
C LEU A 489 36.93 0.31 26.85
N ARG A 490 36.64 -0.15 28.08
CA ARG A 490 37.65 -0.83 28.94
C ARG A 490 38.16 -2.11 28.25
N THR A 491 37.28 -2.94 27.73
CA THR A 491 37.65 -4.16 27.00
C THR A 491 38.54 -3.81 25.80
N PHE A 492 38.11 -2.87 24.98
CA PHE A 492 38.89 -2.41 23.83
C PHE A 492 40.28 -1.91 24.21
N LEU A 493 40.43 -1.13 25.29
CA LEU A 493 41.71 -0.63 25.75
C LEU A 493 42.62 -1.75 26.27
N LEU A 494 42.08 -2.75 26.99
CA LEU A 494 42.82 -3.92 27.45
C LEU A 494 43.34 -4.76 26.29
N GLU A 495 42.47 -5.06 25.30
CA GLU A 495 42.86 -5.80 24.09
C GLU A 495 43.98 -5.09 23.33
N ARG A 496 43.92 -3.75 23.23
CA ARG A 496 44.94 -2.96 22.58
C ARG A 496 46.27 -2.96 23.33
N ARG A 497 46.22 -2.86 24.64
CA ARG A 497 47.43 -2.94 25.48
C ARG A 497 48.11 -4.30 25.31
N ASP A 498 47.32 -5.37 25.31
CA ASP A 498 47.86 -6.73 25.16
C ASP A 498 48.40 -6.98 23.74
N ALA A 499 47.76 -6.41 22.73
CA ALA A 499 48.26 -6.47 21.33
C ALA A 499 49.57 -5.73 21.14
N LEU A 500 49.74 -4.56 21.79
CA LEU A 500 50.97 -3.79 21.78
C LEU A 500 52.09 -4.55 22.54
N ALA A 501 51.78 -5.13 23.71
CA ALA A 501 52.76 -5.91 24.49
C ALA A 501 53.29 -7.11 23.68
N ARG A 502 52.40 -7.84 22.96
CA ARG A 502 52.81 -8.95 22.07
C ARG A 502 53.72 -8.47 20.93
N LYS A 503 53.39 -7.34 20.26
CA LYS A 503 54.24 -6.78 19.21
C LYS A 503 55.64 -6.41 19.72
N THR A 504 55.73 -5.81 20.90
CA THR A 504 57.01 -5.47 21.52
C THR A 504 57.81 -6.70 21.88
N GLN A 505 57.16 -7.77 22.37
CA GLN A 505 57.85 -9.07 22.63
C GLN A 505 58.38 -9.72 21.36
N THR A 506 57.59 -9.69 20.27
CA THR A 506 58.03 -10.24 18.98
C THR A 506 59.18 -9.43 18.39
N TYR A 507 59.17 -8.10 18.51
CA TYR A 507 60.25 -7.22 18.07
C TYR A 507 61.53 -7.50 18.84
N ASN A 508 61.46 -7.57 20.17
CA ASN A 508 62.64 -7.90 21.03
C ASN A 508 63.17 -9.29 20.79
N GLN A 509 62.36 -10.27 20.39
CA GLN A 509 62.82 -11.61 20.02
C GLN A 509 63.56 -11.60 18.66
N LEU A 510 63.14 -10.75 17.70
CA LEU A 510 63.80 -10.58 16.43
C LEU A 510 65.11 -9.83 16.52
N GLU A 511 65.28 -8.90 17.47
CA GLU A 511 66.56 -8.22 17.72
C GLU A 511 67.59 -9.11 18.45
N ASN A 512 67.12 -10.16 19.14
CA ASN A 512 68.01 -11.09 19.88
C ASN A 512 68.35 -12.40 19.10
N THR A 513 67.89 -12.49 17.87
CA THR A 513 68.28 -13.57 16.88
C THR A 513 69.11 -12.99 15.79
#